data_75560aa3a0c43f900c7713969409942a
#
_entry.id   75560aa3a0c43f900c7713969409942a
#
_cell.length_a   1.000
_cell.length_b   1.000
_cell.length_c   1.000
_cell.angle_alpha   90.00
_cell.angle_beta   90.00
_cell.angle_gamma   90.00
#
_symmetry.space_group_name_H-M   'P 1'
#
loop_
_entity.id
_entity.type
_entity.pdbx_description
1 polymer ?
#
loop_
_entity_poly.entity_id
_entity_poly.type
_entity_poly.pdbx_seq_one_letter_code
_entity_poly.pdbx_strand_id
1 'polypeptide(L)'
;MEWWQAIILGIVEGVTEFLPVSSTGHLTIVEKLMGMRINDPSLTAFTAIIQIGAIAAAIIYFRDDIWRVLGAWWRGLWWKRARRQFDYKYGWAIIIGSLPIAAIGYALKNEVETVLRSLWFVAFALIGWSLVMWLADKCSAVRRGERQTTWRDTLAIGLGQCLALIPGVSRSGATISVGLFRGFDRVTVTKLSFFLGIPALVAAGLLEAMTAYKYIGGGVGWVSTILATAVAFAVGYWSIAWLLKFVAGNDFSLFIRYRIGLGVIIMLLLMTGAITAI
;
A
#
# COMPACT_ATOMS: atom_id res chain seq x y z
N MET A 1 13.62 20.79 -4.56
CA MET A 1 14.17 19.42 -4.37
C MET A 1 15.15 19.11 -5.47
N GLU A 2 16.29 18.54 -5.13
CA GLU A 2 17.30 18.11 -6.10
C GLU A 2 16.81 16.87 -6.88
N TRP A 3 17.24 16.73 -8.14
CA TRP A 3 16.80 15.63 -9.00
C TRP A 3 17.15 14.23 -8.46
N TRP A 4 18.32 14.07 -7.83
CA TRP A 4 18.74 12.80 -7.23
C TRP A 4 17.89 12.42 -6.01
N GLN A 5 17.43 13.39 -5.22
CA GLN A 5 16.50 13.17 -4.11
C GLN A 5 15.15 12.64 -4.64
N ALA A 6 14.65 13.24 -5.72
CA ALA A 6 13.44 12.80 -6.39
C ALA A 6 13.55 11.35 -6.89
N ILE A 7 14.68 10.97 -7.48
CA ILE A 7 14.93 9.60 -7.94
C ILE A 7 14.92 8.64 -6.76
N ILE A 8 15.63 8.93 -5.66
CA ILE A 8 15.69 8.05 -4.49
C ILE A 8 14.30 7.87 -3.89
N LEU A 9 13.54 8.96 -3.70
CA LEU A 9 12.17 8.87 -3.16
C LEU A 9 11.23 8.11 -4.09
N GLY A 10 11.38 8.28 -5.41
CA GLY A 10 10.64 7.47 -6.40
C GLY A 10 10.98 5.97 -6.33
N ILE A 11 12.25 5.62 -6.13
CA ILE A 11 12.68 4.23 -5.92
C ILE A 11 12.09 3.68 -4.63
N VAL A 12 12.21 4.43 -3.54
CA VAL A 12 11.67 4.02 -2.22
C VAL A 12 10.18 3.78 -2.31
N GLU A 13 9.41 4.70 -2.90
CA GLU A 13 7.98 4.54 -3.11
C GLU A 13 7.66 3.31 -3.96
N GLY A 14 8.29 3.17 -5.14
CA GLY A 14 8.03 2.06 -6.05
C GLY A 14 8.34 0.69 -5.46
N VAL A 15 9.40 0.57 -4.64
CA VAL A 15 9.72 -0.68 -3.95
C VAL A 15 8.73 -0.94 -2.82
N THR A 16 8.50 0.04 -1.96
CA THR A 16 7.87 -0.20 -0.66
C THR A 16 6.35 -0.14 -0.66
N GLU A 17 5.71 0.44 -1.69
CA GLU A 17 4.26 0.52 -1.78
C GLU A 17 3.60 -0.86 -1.90
N PHE A 18 4.24 -1.78 -2.62
CA PHE A 18 3.68 -3.11 -2.87
C PHE A 18 4.22 -4.16 -1.89
N LEU A 19 5.46 -4.03 -1.48
CA LEU A 19 6.05 -4.91 -0.49
C LEU A 19 5.40 -4.68 0.89
N PRO A 20 5.24 -5.73 1.70
CA PRO A 20 4.59 -5.59 3.00
C PRO A 20 5.54 -4.99 4.06
N VAL A 21 6.16 -3.83 3.74
CA VAL A 21 7.20 -3.16 4.57
C VAL A 21 6.86 -1.74 5.02
N SER A 22 5.76 -1.15 4.55
CA SER A 22 5.28 0.21 4.84
C SER A 22 6.02 1.32 4.08
N SER A 23 5.46 1.76 2.94
CA SER A 23 5.97 2.86 2.12
C SER A 23 6.07 4.18 2.91
N THR A 24 5.01 4.55 3.61
CA THR A 24 4.98 5.77 4.42
C THR A 24 6.13 5.82 5.45
N GLY A 25 6.39 4.70 6.14
CA GLY A 25 7.48 4.61 7.10
C GLY A 25 8.85 4.84 6.45
N HIS A 26 9.09 4.23 5.27
CA HIS A 26 10.34 4.36 4.54
C HIS A 26 10.54 5.76 3.98
N LEU A 27 9.52 6.34 3.35
CA LEU A 27 9.58 7.72 2.85
C LEU A 27 9.92 8.68 3.98
N THR A 28 9.20 8.61 5.12
CA THR A 28 9.47 9.48 6.27
C THR A 28 10.91 9.36 6.78
N ILE A 29 11.49 8.14 6.82
CA ILE A 29 12.87 7.94 7.25
C ILE A 29 13.84 8.56 6.24
N VAL A 30 13.65 8.28 4.95
CA VAL A 30 14.54 8.77 3.89
C VAL A 30 14.48 10.29 3.77
N GLU A 31 13.30 10.88 3.86
CA GLU A 31 13.10 12.34 3.90
C GLU A 31 13.85 12.98 5.06
N LYS A 32 13.78 12.40 6.26
CA LYS A 32 14.55 12.88 7.42
C LYS A 32 16.05 12.75 7.22
N LEU A 33 16.53 11.63 6.71
CA LEU A 33 17.96 11.42 6.42
C LEU A 33 18.50 12.40 5.37
N MET A 34 17.63 12.89 4.47
CA MET A 34 17.95 13.93 3.48
C MET A 34 17.80 15.35 4.04
N GLY A 35 17.48 15.52 5.33
CA GLY A 35 17.31 16.83 5.96
C GLY A 35 16.04 17.58 5.52
N MET A 36 15.04 16.86 4.99
CA MET A 36 13.77 17.45 4.55
C MET A 36 12.83 17.68 5.73
N ARG A 37 11.99 18.71 5.63
CA ARG A 37 10.96 19.02 6.63
C ARG A 37 9.70 18.20 6.33
N ILE A 38 9.44 17.16 7.11
CA ILE A 38 8.29 16.24 6.91
C ILE A 38 6.94 16.97 6.95
N ASN A 39 6.85 18.06 7.70
CA ASN A 39 5.63 18.86 7.80
C ASN A 39 5.48 19.92 6.70
N ASP A 40 6.34 19.91 5.67
CA ASP A 40 6.23 20.81 4.54
C ASP A 40 5.05 20.36 3.64
N PRO A 41 4.05 21.23 3.42
CA PRO A 41 2.91 20.92 2.55
C PRO A 41 3.33 20.50 1.12
N SER A 42 4.44 21.07 0.62
CA SER A 42 4.97 20.72 -0.70
C SER A 42 5.54 19.31 -0.75
N LEU A 43 6.21 18.86 0.33
CA LEU A 43 6.72 17.49 0.44
C LEU A 43 5.57 16.49 0.61
N THR A 44 4.57 16.82 1.42
CA THR A 44 3.36 15.99 1.57
C THR A 44 2.62 15.84 0.23
N ALA A 45 2.47 16.92 -0.52
CA ALA A 45 1.89 16.89 -1.85
C ALA A 45 2.72 16.05 -2.84
N PHE A 46 4.04 16.15 -2.78
CA PHE A 46 4.95 15.37 -3.58
C PHE A 46 4.81 13.87 -3.32
N THR A 47 4.83 13.43 -2.05
CA THR A 47 4.69 12.01 -1.70
C THR A 47 3.35 11.42 -2.15
N ALA A 48 2.28 12.20 -2.04
CA ALA A 48 0.97 11.80 -2.55
C ALA A 48 0.95 11.63 -4.09
N ILE A 49 1.62 12.52 -4.82
CA ILE A 49 1.64 12.47 -6.29
C ILE A 49 2.55 11.35 -6.80
N ILE A 50 3.71 11.10 -6.19
CA ILE A 50 4.58 10.00 -6.63
C ILE A 50 3.93 8.63 -6.43
N GLN A 51 3.04 8.47 -5.45
CA GLN A 51 2.22 7.28 -5.25
C GLN A 51 1.33 6.98 -6.47
N ILE A 52 0.89 8.00 -7.23
CA ILE A 52 0.14 7.80 -8.47
C ILE A 52 0.96 7.00 -9.49
N GLY A 53 2.28 7.19 -9.52
CA GLY A 53 3.18 6.38 -10.36
C GLY A 53 3.12 4.89 -9.99
N ALA A 54 3.21 4.57 -8.71
CA ALA A 54 3.08 3.20 -8.22
C ALA A 54 1.68 2.62 -8.54
N ILE A 55 0.61 3.40 -8.33
CA ILE A 55 -0.76 2.98 -8.65
C ILE A 55 -0.91 2.68 -10.15
N ALA A 56 -0.38 3.55 -11.02
CA ALA A 56 -0.39 3.34 -12.46
C ALA A 56 0.37 2.05 -12.85
N ALA A 57 1.49 1.75 -12.17
CA ALA A 57 2.21 0.49 -12.36
C ALA A 57 1.33 -0.74 -12.05
N ALA A 58 0.59 -0.70 -10.93
CA ALA A 58 -0.32 -1.79 -10.57
C ALA A 58 -1.46 -1.94 -11.60
N ILE A 59 -2.07 -0.85 -12.05
CA ILE A 59 -3.14 -0.88 -13.06
C ILE A 59 -2.62 -1.46 -14.37
N ILE A 60 -1.43 -1.07 -14.82
CA ILE A 60 -0.83 -1.57 -16.07
C ILE A 60 -0.39 -3.01 -15.92
N TYR A 61 0.19 -3.40 -14.77
CA TYR A 61 0.60 -4.78 -14.54
C TYR A 61 -0.60 -5.74 -14.56
N PHE A 62 -1.70 -5.36 -13.92
CA PHE A 62 -2.92 -6.19 -13.84
C PHE A 62 -3.98 -5.82 -14.88
N ARG A 63 -3.64 -5.08 -15.94
CA ARG A 63 -4.60 -4.58 -16.93
C ARG A 63 -5.54 -5.67 -17.46
N ASP A 64 -5.01 -6.85 -17.78
CA ASP A 64 -5.79 -7.93 -18.38
C ASP A 64 -6.80 -8.50 -17.37
N ASP A 65 -6.38 -8.68 -16.11
CA ASP A 65 -7.27 -9.08 -15.02
C ASP A 65 -8.31 -7.99 -14.72
N ILE A 66 -7.91 -6.73 -14.71
CA ILE A 66 -8.80 -5.58 -14.48
C ILE A 66 -9.86 -5.50 -15.57
N TRP A 67 -9.47 -5.58 -16.85
CA TRP A 67 -10.41 -5.55 -17.97
C TRP A 67 -11.35 -6.76 -17.97
N ARG A 68 -10.86 -7.93 -17.62
CA ARG A 68 -11.66 -9.16 -17.47
C ARG A 68 -12.75 -8.97 -16.41
N VAL A 69 -12.35 -8.50 -15.22
CA VAL A 69 -13.27 -8.30 -14.09
C VAL A 69 -14.26 -7.16 -14.35
N LEU A 70 -13.78 -6.00 -14.79
CA LEU A 70 -14.63 -4.85 -15.13
C LEU A 70 -15.61 -5.17 -16.26
N GLY A 71 -15.16 -5.85 -17.31
CA GLY A 71 -16.02 -6.24 -18.43
C GLY A 71 -17.09 -7.27 -18.00
N ALA A 72 -16.76 -8.20 -17.11
CA ALA A 72 -17.73 -9.14 -16.57
C ALA A 72 -18.71 -8.43 -15.62
N TRP A 73 -18.21 -7.55 -14.78
CA TRP A 73 -19.04 -6.75 -13.86
C TRP A 73 -20.01 -5.85 -14.62
N TRP A 74 -19.53 -5.11 -15.64
CA TRP A 74 -20.37 -4.26 -16.48
C TRP A 74 -21.47 -5.06 -17.20
N ARG A 75 -21.10 -6.19 -17.83
CA ARG A 75 -22.08 -7.07 -18.47
C ARG A 75 -23.13 -7.61 -17.50
N GLY A 76 -22.71 -7.94 -16.28
CA GLY A 76 -23.62 -8.44 -15.25
C GLY A 76 -24.64 -7.43 -14.74
N LEU A 77 -24.39 -6.12 -14.89
CA LEU A 77 -25.40 -5.09 -14.57
C LEU A 77 -26.63 -5.24 -15.48
N TRP A 78 -26.43 -5.57 -16.75
CA TRP A 78 -27.48 -5.61 -17.77
C TRP A 78 -27.99 -7.02 -18.05
N TRP A 79 -27.14 -8.06 -18.00
CA TRP A 79 -27.53 -9.43 -18.34
C TRP A 79 -27.49 -10.39 -17.15
N LYS A 80 -28.67 -10.93 -16.78
CA LYS A 80 -28.81 -11.85 -15.64
C LYS A 80 -27.90 -13.09 -15.74
N ARG A 81 -27.64 -13.58 -16.96
CA ARG A 81 -26.76 -14.74 -17.19
C ARG A 81 -25.31 -14.47 -16.76
N ALA A 82 -24.81 -13.28 -16.98
CA ALA A 82 -23.45 -12.87 -16.61
C ALA A 82 -23.25 -12.79 -15.08
N ARG A 83 -24.32 -12.57 -14.32
CA ARG A 83 -24.27 -12.49 -12.84
C ARG A 83 -23.85 -13.80 -12.16
N ARG A 84 -23.96 -14.94 -12.85
CA ARG A 84 -23.52 -16.24 -12.35
C ARG A 84 -22.01 -16.44 -12.49
N GLN A 85 -21.33 -15.68 -13.31
CA GLN A 85 -19.89 -15.79 -13.54
C GLN A 85 -19.11 -15.36 -12.31
N PHE A 86 -17.96 -16.01 -12.08
CA PHE A 86 -17.06 -15.69 -10.98
C PHE A 86 -16.60 -14.23 -11.05
N ASP A 87 -16.17 -13.75 -12.22
CA ASP A 87 -15.60 -12.41 -12.38
C ASP A 87 -16.60 -11.29 -12.06
N TYR A 88 -17.91 -11.49 -12.30
CA TYR A 88 -18.94 -10.54 -11.86
C TYR A 88 -19.01 -10.45 -10.32
N LYS A 89 -19.04 -11.61 -9.67
CA LYS A 89 -19.07 -11.68 -8.19
C LYS A 89 -17.78 -11.14 -7.58
N TYR A 90 -16.66 -11.41 -8.24
CA TYR A 90 -15.35 -10.94 -7.84
C TYR A 90 -15.23 -9.42 -7.95
N GLY A 91 -15.76 -8.79 -9.00
CA GLY A 91 -15.85 -7.34 -9.12
C GLY A 91 -16.62 -6.69 -7.96
N TRP A 92 -17.79 -7.26 -7.60
CA TRP A 92 -18.53 -6.82 -6.42
C TRP A 92 -17.75 -7.05 -5.12
N ALA A 93 -17.06 -8.18 -5.00
CA ALA A 93 -16.26 -8.48 -3.83
C ALA A 93 -15.13 -7.43 -3.66
N ILE A 94 -14.45 -7.02 -4.75
CA ILE A 94 -13.42 -5.96 -4.71
C ILE A 94 -14.04 -4.63 -4.27
N ILE A 95 -15.19 -4.23 -4.83
CA ILE A 95 -15.89 -2.99 -4.46
C ILE A 95 -16.22 -3.02 -2.95
N ILE A 96 -16.90 -4.07 -2.48
CA ILE A 96 -17.30 -4.23 -1.09
C ILE A 96 -16.09 -4.20 -0.15
N GLY A 97 -15.01 -4.89 -0.52
CA GLY A 97 -13.78 -4.92 0.28
C GLY A 97 -13.02 -3.58 0.31
N SER A 98 -13.23 -2.71 -0.67
CA SER A 98 -12.60 -1.38 -0.71
C SER A 98 -13.39 -0.30 0.05
N LEU A 99 -14.69 -0.53 0.34
CA LEU A 99 -15.53 0.45 1.03
C LEU A 99 -15.06 0.80 2.46
N PRO A 100 -14.64 -0.16 3.32
CA PRO A 100 -14.24 0.16 4.68
C PRO A 100 -13.11 1.18 4.75
N ILE A 101 -12.02 0.97 3.98
CA ILE A 101 -10.87 1.89 4.01
C ILE A 101 -11.21 3.25 3.42
N ALA A 102 -12.08 3.32 2.42
CA ALA A 102 -12.53 4.59 1.87
C ALA A 102 -13.35 5.39 2.89
N ALA A 103 -14.29 4.74 3.60
CA ALA A 103 -15.13 5.38 4.60
C ALA A 103 -14.33 5.80 5.85
N ILE A 104 -13.53 4.89 6.40
CA ILE A 104 -12.77 5.16 7.63
C ILE A 104 -11.60 6.11 7.35
N GLY A 105 -10.91 5.95 6.20
CA GLY A 105 -9.82 6.85 5.80
C GLY A 105 -10.29 8.29 5.59
N TYR A 106 -11.48 8.47 4.98
CA TYR A 106 -12.08 9.80 4.86
C TYR A 106 -12.47 10.40 6.22
N ALA A 107 -13.07 9.58 7.11
CA ALA A 107 -13.52 10.03 8.43
C ALA A 107 -12.34 10.38 9.37
N LEU A 108 -11.21 9.66 9.27
CA LEU A 108 -10.05 9.83 10.16
C LEU A 108 -8.89 10.58 9.49
N LYS A 109 -9.13 11.29 8.38
CA LYS A 109 -8.05 11.95 7.62
C LYS A 109 -7.20 12.87 8.51
N ASN A 110 -7.83 13.73 9.29
CA ASN A 110 -7.13 14.71 10.13
C ASN A 110 -6.29 14.05 11.23
N GLU A 111 -6.80 13.00 11.86
CA GLU A 111 -6.11 12.27 12.94
C GLU A 111 -4.88 11.53 12.42
N VAL A 112 -5.00 10.93 11.24
CA VAL A 112 -3.89 10.22 10.59
C VAL A 112 -2.77 11.18 10.20
N GLU A 113 -3.12 12.37 9.72
CA GLU A 113 -2.15 13.37 9.28
C GLU A 113 -1.43 14.08 10.44
N THR A 114 -1.97 14.05 11.65
CA THR A 114 -1.42 14.81 12.79
C THR A 114 -0.81 13.92 13.87
N VAL A 115 -1.62 13.07 14.50
CA VAL A 115 -1.22 12.34 15.73
C VAL A 115 -0.28 11.17 15.44
N LEU A 116 -0.47 10.48 14.31
CA LEU A 116 0.22 9.23 14.02
C LEU A 116 1.56 9.40 13.27
N ARG A 117 2.02 10.61 12.99
CA ARG A 117 3.28 10.86 12.25
C ARG A 117 4.57 10.64 13.04
N SER A 118 4.48 10.37 14.35
CA SER A 118 5.67 10.14 15.16
C SER A 118 6.38 8.84 14.76
N LEU A 119 7.70 8.89 14.60
CA LEU A 119 8.54 7.71 14.30
C LEU A 119 8.47 6.63 15.38
N TRP A 120 8.08 6.96 16.62
CA TRP A 120 7.80 5.96 17.63
C TRP A 120 6.63 5.07 17.24
N PHE A 121 5.52 5.66 16.76
CA PHE A 121 4.37 4.89 16.27
C PHE A 121 4.76 4.02 15.08
N VAL A 122 5.55 4.57 14.14
CA VAL A 122 6.04 3.81 12.98
C VAL A 122 6.87 2.60 13.43
N ALA A 123 7.81 2.78 14.38
CA ALA A 123 8.66 1.70 14.86
C ALA A 123 7.87 0.61 15.59
N PHE A 124 6.97 1.00 16.51
CA PHE A 124 6.09 0.05 17.20
C PHE A 124 5.15 -0.68 16.24
N ALA A 125 4.60 0.01 15.25
CA ALA A 125 3.71 -0.60 14.26
C ALA A 125 4.47 -1.56 13.32
N LEU A 126 5.71 -1.23 12.92
CA LEU A 126 6.58 -2.13 12.16
C LEU A 126 6.80 -3.44 12.90
N ILE A 127 7.18 -3.38 14.18
CA ILE A 127 7.46 -4.57 15.00
C ILE A 127 6.17 -5.32 15.32
N GLY A 128 5.16 -4.62 15.84
CA GLY A 128 3.91 -5.23 16.30
C GLY A 128 3.17 -5.93 15.16
N TRP A 129 3.06 -5.27 13.99
CA TRP A 129 2.40 -5.91 12.84
C TRP A 129 3.22 -7.04 12.23
N SER A 130 4.55 -7.04 12.41
CA SER A 130 5.40 -8.16 11.99
C SER A 130 5.07 -9.45 12.75
N LEU A 131 4.69 -9.36 14.04
CA LEU A 131 4.19 -10.50 14.80
C LEU A 131 2.88 -11.03 14.23
N VAL A 132 1.96 -10.12 13.85
CA VAL A 132 0.69 -10.50 13.21
C VAL A 132 0.94 -11.20 11.87
N MET A 133 1.85 -10.65 11.05
CA MET A 133 2.25 -11.27 9.78
C MET A 133 2.85 -12.66 9.97
N TRP A 134 3.71 -12.82 10.98
CA TRP A 134 4.32 -14.10 11.32
C TRP A 134 3.27 -15.13 11.73
N LEU A 135 2.35 -14.75 12.61
CA LEU A 135 1.25 -15.62 13.02
C LEU A 135 0.37 -16.01 11.83
N ALA A 136 0.00 -15.05 10.99
CA ALA A 136 -0.83 -15.29 9.81
C ALA A 136 -0.17 -16.27 8.83
N ASP A 137 1.11 -16.11 8.58
CA ASP A 137 1.87 -16.97 7.66
C ASP A 137 2.05 -18.40 8.22
N LYS A 138 2.22 -18.54 9.53
CA LYS A 138 2.31 -19.84 10.22
C LYS A 138 0.98 -20.56 10.33
N CYS A 139 -0.11 -19.82 10.58
CA CYS A 139 -1.44 -20.40 10.73
C CYS A 139 -2.15 -20.73 9.39
N SER A 140 -1.56 -20.34 8.26
CA SER A 140 -2.13 -20.59 6.93
C SER A 140 -1.99 -22.05 6.53
N ALA A 141 -2.91 -22.90 7.05
CA ALA A 141 -2.97 -24.33 6.73
C ALA A 141 -3.74 -24.65 5.45
N VAL A 142 -4.70 -23.82 5.07
CA VAL A 142 -5.57 -23.96 3.89
C VAL A 142 -4.99 -23.13 2.75
N ARG A 143 -5.09 -23.61 1.51
CA ARG A 143 -4.56 -22.89 0.32
C ARG A 143 -5.69 -22.61 -0.66
N ARG A 144 -6.59 -21.70 -0.27
CA ARG A 144 -7.69 -21.23 -1.13
C ARG A 144 -7.11 -20.37 -2.24
N GLY A 145 -7.50 -20.67 -3.49
CA GLY A 145 -7.14 -19.87 -4.66
C GLY A 145 -8.15 -18.74 -4.94
N GLU A 146 -7.82 -17.92 -5.95
CA GLU A 146 -8.59 -16.72 -6.34
C GLU A 146 -10.08 -17.02 -6.61
N ARG A 147 -10.40 -18.15 -7.28
CA ARG A 147 -11.79 -18.53 -7.61
C ARG A 147 -12.66 -18.87 -6.41
N GLN A 148 -12.07 -19.05 -5.24
CA GLN A 148 -12.78 -19.30 -3.98
C GLN A 148 -13.03 -18.02 -3.16
N THR A 149 -12.67 -16.85 -3.71
CA THR A 149 -12.87 -15.56 -3.07
C THR A 149 -14.36 -15.20 -3.04
N THR A 150 -14.82 -14.81 -1.86
CA THR A 150 -16.19 -14.34 -1.64
C THR A 150 -16.17 -12.87 -1.18
N TRP A 151 -17.32 -12.19 -1.27
CA TRP A 151 -17.46 -10.82 -0.75
C TRP A 151 -17.19 -10.72 0.77
N ARG A 152 -17.46 -11.79 1.53
CA ARG A 152 -17.17 -11.85 2.98
C ARG A 152 -15.67 -11.88 3.25
N ASP A 153 -14.91 -12.53 2.39
CA ASP A 153 -13.45 -12.57 2.49
C ASP A 153 -12.87 -11.18 2.23
N THR A 154 -13.29 -10.54 1.14
CA THR A 154 -12.78 -9.21 0.77
C THR A 154 -13.24 -8.13 1.74
N LEU A 155 -14.45 -8.24 2.33
CA LEU A 155 -14.88 -7.34 3.39
C LEU A 155 -14.00 -7.49 4.64
N ALA A 156 -13.71 -8.74 5.07
CA ALA A 156 -12.81 -8.98 6.20
C ALA A 156 -11.39 -8.42 5.94
N ILE A 157 -10.85 -8.65 4.73
CA ILE A 157 -9.55 -8.10 4.32
C ILE A 157 -9.60 -6.57 4.28
N GLY A 158 -10.67 -5.98 3.78
CA GLY A 158 -10.88 -4.53 3.72
C GLY A 158 -11.01 -3.87 5.10
N LEU A 159 -11.66 -4.53 6.05
CA LEU A 159 -11.67 -4.08 7.45
C LEU A 159 -10.26 -4.15 8.05
N GLY A 160 -9.52 -5.22 7.78
CA GLY A 160 -8.10 -5.31 8.16
C GLY A 160 -7.24 -4.23 7.49
N GLN A 161 -7.55 -3.86 6.25
CA GLN A 161 -6.87 -2.77 5.54
C GLN A 161 -6.97 -1.43 6.28
N CYS A 162 -8.05 -1.18 7.03
CA CYS A 162 -8.20 0.06 7.81
C CYS A 162 -7.11 0.23 8.88
N LEU A 163 -6.53 -0.86 9.37
CA LEU A 163 -5.41 -0.80 10.32
C LEU A 163 -4.14 -0.22 9.67
N ALA A 164 -4.05 -0.22 8.35
CA ALA A 164 -2.96 0.41 7.62
C ALA A 164 -3.01 1.95 7.61
N LEU A 165 -4.07 2.56 8.12
CA LEU A 165 -4.11 4.00 8.44
C LEU A 165 -3.11 4.34 9.55
N ILE A 166 -2.69 3.37 10.35
CA ILE A 166 -1.59 3.51 11.31
C ILE A 166 -0.27 3.41 10.54
N PRO A 167 0.54 4.50 10.47
CA PRO A 167 1.83 4.47 9.80
C PRO A 167 2.75 3.38 10.38
N GLY A 168 3.37 2.60 9.53
CA GLY A 168 4.19 1.45 9.94
C GLY A 168 3.49 0.09 9.83
N VAL A 169 2.15 0.01 9.89
CA VAL A 169 1.40 -1.25 9.70
C VAL A 169 1.62 -1.83 8.32
N SER A 170 1.61 -1.03 7.28
CA SER A 170 1.62 -1.41 5.86
C SER A 170 0.27 -1.92 5.35
N ARG A 171 -0.24 -1.31 4.29
CA ARG A 171 -1.49 -1.70 3.63
C ARG A 171 -1.42 -3.15 3.12
N SER A 172 -0.37 -3.46 2.37
CA SER A 172 -0.12 -4.81 1.87
C SER A 172 0.12 -5.81 3.01
N GLY A 173 0.86 -5.40 4.06
CA GLY A 173 1.04 -6.22 5.26
C GLY A 173 -0.28 -6.56 5.96
N ALA A 174 -1.18 -5.59 6.11
CA ALA A 174 -2.48 -5.78 6.75
C ALA A 174 -3.40 -6.71 5.95
N THR A 175 -3.56 -6.43 4.65
CA THR A 175 -4.43 -7.20 3.76
C THR A 175 -3.94 -8.64 3.56
N ILE A 176 -2.62 -8.82 3.41
CA ILE A 176 -1.98 -10.15 3.31
C ILE A 176 -2.22 -10.94 4.58
N SER A 177 -1.98 -10.36 5.76
CA SER A 177 -2.18 -11.06 7.04
C SER A 177 -3.61 -11.56 7.22
N VAL A 178 -4.60 -10.69 7.00
CA VAL A 178 -6.01 -11.07 7.13
C VAL A 178 -6.39 -12.12 6.08
N GLY A 179 -5.91 -12.00 4.85
CA GLY A 179 -6.17 -12.98 3.80
C GLY A 179 -5.57 -14.35 4.11
N LEU A 180 -4.38 -14.42 4.69
CA LEU A 180 -3.76 -15.66 5.17
C LEU A 180 -4.59 -16.30 6.29
N PHE A 181 -5.07 -15.51 7.27
CA PHE A 181 -6.00 -16.01 8.29
C PHE A 181 -7.33 -16.51 7.70
N ARG A 182 -7.76 -15.96 6.54
CA ARG A 182 -8.92 -16.47 5.78
C ARG A 182 -8.62 -17.75 4.99
N GLY A 183 -7.37 -18.25 5.06
CA GLY A 183 -6.92 -19.48 4.43
C GLY A 183 -6.55 -19.37 2.94
N PHE A 184 -6.30 -18.17 2.42
CA PHE A 184 -5.81 -18.00 1.06
C PHE A 184 -4.34 -18.40 0.94
N ASP A 185 -3.93 -18.85 -0.25
CA ASP A 185 -2.51 -19.01 -0.56
C ASP A 185 -1.82 -17.64 -0.72
N ARG A 186 -0.48 -17.63 -0.61
CA ARG A 186 0.33 -16.41 -0.60
C ARG A 186 0.22 -15.59 -1.89
N VAL A 187 0.15 -16.25 -3.04
CA VAL A 187 0.02 -15.57 -4.34
C VAL A 187 -1.36 -14.91 -4.46
N THR A 188 -2.40 -15.67 -4.14
CA THR A 188 -3.78 -15.17 -4.19
C THR A 188 -3.99 -13.99 -3.26
N VAL A 189 -3.51 -14.08 -2.01
CA VAL A 189 -3.72 -12.97 -1.07
C VAL A 189 -2.90 -11.74 -1.45
N THR A 190 -1.71 -11.91 -2.03
CA THR A 190 -0.91 -10.80 -2.55
C THR A 190 -1.61 -10.10 -3.70
N LYS A 191 -2.19 -10.84 -4.64
CA LYS A 191 -3.05 -10.30 -5.70
C LYS A 191 -4.27 -9.56 -5.13
N LEU A 192 -5.00 -10.17 -4.19
CA LEU A 192 -6.14 -9.54 -3.53
C LEU A 192 -5.78 -8.23 -2.83
N SER A 193 -4.60 -8.18 -2.19
CA SER A 193 -4.06 -6.97 -1.59
C SER A 193 -3.95 -5.83 -2.59
N PHE A 194 -3.47 -6.10 -3.80
CA PHE A 194 -3.37 -5.10 -4.86
C PHE A 194 -4.73 -4.70 -5.40
N PHE A 195 -5.60 -5.66 -5.71
CA PHE A 195 -6.95 -5.37 -6.21
C PHE A 195 -7.80 -4.55 -5.24
N LEU A 196 -7.71 -4.80 -3.94
CA LEU A 196 -8.39 -4.00 -2.92
C LEU A 196 -7.71 -2.64 -2.70
N GLY A 197 -6.40 -2.56 -2.93
CA GLY A 197 -5.65 -1.32 -2.83
C GLY A 197 -5.90 -0.35 -3.98
N ILE A 198 -6.02 -0.83 -5.22
CA ILE A 198 -6.16 0.05 -6.40
C ILE A 198 -7.32 1.04 -6.26
N PRO A 199 -8.59 0.65 -5.97
CA PRO A 199 -9.67 1.63 -5.85
C PRO A 199 -9.45 2.65 -4.73
N ALA A 200 -8.94 2.21 -3.58
CA ALA A 200 -8.67 3.07 -2.44
C ALA A 200 -7.56 4.09 -2.73
N LEU A 201 -6.45 3.62 -3.30
CA LEU A 201 -5.30 4.46 -3.64
C LEU A 201 -5.62 5.43 -4.80
N VAL A 202 -6.39 5.00 -5.81
CA VAL A 202 -6.84 5.88 -6.87
C VAL A 202 -7.70 7.01 -6.30
N ALA A 203 -8.65 6.68 -5.41
CA ALA A 203 -9.51 7.69 -4.80
C ALA A 203 -8.70 8.67 -3.93
N ALA A 204 -7.81 8.17 -3.08
CA ALA A 204 -6.94 8.99 -2.23
C ALA A 204 -5.98 9.84 -3.08
N GLY A 205 -5.28 9.24 -4.04
CA GLY A 205 -4.32 9.93 -4.89
C GLY A 205 -4.97 11.05 -5.75
N LEU A 206 -6.18 10.82 -6.28
CA LEU A 206 -6.93 11.85 -7.01
C LEU A 206 -7.34 13.00 -6.09
N LEU A 207 -7.88 12.68 -4.90
CA LEU A 207 -8.28 13.69 -3.93
C LEU A 207 -7.08 14.55 -3.52
N GLU A 208 -5.94 13.93 -3.21
CA GLU A 208 -4.73 14.66 -2.82
C GLU A 208 -4.12 15.43 -3.98
N ALA A 209 -4.07 14.87 -5.18
CA ALA A 209 -3.62 15.61 -6.35
C ALA A 209 -4.46 16.87 -6.59
N MET A 210 -5.78 16.80 -6.42
CA MET A 210 -6.68 17.96 -6.59
C MET A 210 -6.51 19.01 -5.50
N THR A 211 -6.10 18.65 -4.31
CA THR A 211 -5.95 19.59 -3.18
C THR A 211 -4.53 20.13 -3.04
N ALA A 212 -3.54 19.29 -3.32
CA ALA A 212 -2.14 19.53 -3.03
C ALA A 212 -1.32 20.08 -4.21
N TYR A 213 -1.82 20.00 -5.46
CA TYR A 213 -1.06 20.44 -6.64
C TYR A 213 -0.54 21.89 -6.54
N LYS A 214 -1.25 22.76 -5.81
CA LYS A 214 -0.89 24.17 -5.61
C LYS A 214 0.44 24.36 -4.89
N TYR A 215 0.82 23.40 -4.05
CA TYR A 215 2.03 23.48 -3.24
C TYR A 215 3.29 23.01 -3.97
N ILE A 216 3.14 22.26 -5.08
CA ILE A 216 4.29 21.69 -5.83
C ILE A 216 5.14 22.79 -6.47
N GLY A 217 4.50 23.77 -7.11
CA GLY A 217 5.21 24.81 -7.89
C GLY A 217 6.12 25.71 -7.07
N GLY A 218 5.77 25.97 -5.80
CA GLY A 218 6.53 26.85 -4.90
C GLY A 218 7.58 26.14 -4.02
N GLY A 219 7.63 24.81 -4.03
CA GLY A 219 8.49 24.04 -3.13
C GLY A 219 9.33 22.99 -3.87
N VAL A 220 8.84 21.75 -3.93
CA VAL A 220 9.56 20.60 -4.53
C VAL A 220 9.82 20.79 -6.03
N GLY A 221 8.87 21.37 -6.76
CA GLY A 221 8.93 21.60 -8.20
C GLY A 221 8.36 20.44 -9.03
N TRP A 222 7.71 20.80 -10.15
CA TRP A 222 7.04 19.82 -11.02
C TRP A 222 8.00 18.87 -11.73
N VAL A 223 9.19 19.32 -12.10
CA VAL A 223 10.19 18.49 -12.78
C VAL A 223 10.61 17.33 -11.88
N SER A 224 10.94 17.61 -10.62
CA SER A 224 11.31 16.59 -9.62
C SER A 224 10.14 15.65 -9.35
N THR A 225 8.90 16.17 -9.27
CA THR A 225 7.70 15.37 -9.02
C THR A 225 7.40 14.41 -10.19
N ILE A 226 7.47 14.89 -11.43
CA ILE A 226 7.26 14.06 -12.62
C ILE A 226 8.35 12.98 -12.73
N LEU A 227 9.61 13.35 -12.49
CA LEU A 227 10.72 12.40 -12.49
C LEU A 227 10.52 11.29 -11.45
N ALA A 228 10.21 11.66 -10.20
CA ALA A 228 9.98 10.70 -9.12
C ALA A 228 8.78 9.80 -9.41
N THR A 229 7.69 10.36 -9.98
CA THR A 229 6.50 9.59 -10.38
C THR A 229 6.83 8.57 -11.48
N ALA A 230 7.62 8.94 -12.47
CA ALA A 230 8.07 8.02 -13.52
C ALA A 230 8.96 6.91 -12.96
N VAL A 231 9.86 7.24 -12.03
CA VAL A 231 10.72 6.27 -11.34
C VAL A 231 9.86 5.35 -10.46
N ALA A 232 8.92 5.89 -9.68
CA ALA A 232 8.00 5.09 -8.86
C ALA A 232 7.16 4.13 -9.70
N PHE A 233 6.73 4.56 -10.90
CA PHE A 233 6.05 3.69 -11.85
C PHE A 233 6.95 2.53 -12.31
N ALA A 234 8.15 2.82 -12.83
CA ALA A 234 9.04 1.81 -13.38
C ALA A 234 9.48 0.79 -12.30
N VAL A 235 9.89 1.29 -11.13
CA VAL A 235 10.30 0.47 -10.00
C VAL A 235 9.12 -0.29 -9.41
N GLY A 236 7.94 0.33 -9.30
CA GLY A 236 6.72 -0.30 -8.82
C GLY A 236 6.27 -1.47 -9.69
N TYR A 237 6.32 -1.32 -11.01
CA TYR A 237 6.02 -2.40 -11.94
C TYR A 237 6.93 -3.62 -11.75
N TRP A 238 8.24 -3.37 -11.62
CA TRP A 238 9.20 -4.42 -11.35
C TRP A 238 9.00 -5.06 -9.96
N SER A 239 8.70 -4.26 -8.94
CA SER A 239 8.47 -4.72 -7.57
C SER A 239 7.26 -5.66 -7.47
N ILE A 240 6.16 -5.37 -8.19
CA ILE A 240 4.99 -6.24 -8.26
C ILE A 240 5.37 -7.59 -8.89
N ALA A 241 6.04 -7.56 -10.04
CA ALA A 241 6.46 -8.76 -10.76
C ALA A 241 7.37 -9.65 -9.90
N TRP A 242 8.35 -9.01 -9.25
CA TRP A 242 9.28 -9.68 -8.35
C TRP A 242 8.57 -10.28 -7.13
N LEU A 243 7.69 -9.50 -6.46
CA LEU A 243 7.00 -9.97 -5.26
C LEU A 243 6.11 -11.17 -5.55
N LEU A 244 5.32 -11.15 -6.63
CA LEU A 244 4.46 -12.28 -6.99
C LEU A 244 5.27 -13.55 -7.29
N LYS A 245 6.40 -13.41 -7.97
CA LYS A 245 7.32 -14.51 -8.23
C LYS A 245 7.95 -15.02 -6.92
N PHE A 246 8.33 -14.11 -6.03
CA PHE A 246 8.95 -14.46 -4.76
C PHE A 246 8.00 -15.25 -3.86
N VAL A 247 6.76 -14.76 -3.64
CA VAL A 247 5.80 -15.41 -2.74
C VAL A 247 5.22 -16.72 -3.29
N ALA A 248 5.42 -17.00 -4.57
CA ALA A 248 5.07 -18.30 -5.15
C ALA A 248 5.93 -19.46 -4.61
N GLY A 249 7.16 -19.18 -4.21
CA GLY A 249 8.09 -20.18 -3.69
C GLY A 249 8.59 -19.92 -2.26
N ASN A 250 8.28 -18.76 -1.68
CA ASN A 250 8.81 -18.34 -0.38
C ASN A 250 7.69 -17.88 0.56
N ASP A 251 8.02 -17.87 1.85
CA ASP A 251 7.19 -17.28 2.90
C ASP A 251 7.49 -15.78 3.09
N PHE A 252 6.73 -15.13 4.01
CA PHE A 252 6.91 -13.71 4.29
C PHE A 252 8.03 -13.42 5.32
N SER A 253 8.80 -14.41 5.75
CA SER A 253 9.84 -14.26 6.79
C SER A 253 10.89 -13.22 6.46
N LEU A 254 11.25 -13.04 5.17
CA LEU A 254 12.20 -12.02 4.73
C LEU A 254 11.69 -10.62 5.12
N PHE A 255 10.45 -10.31 4.78
CA PHE A 255 9.83 -9.00 5.07
C PHE A 255 9.62 -8.80 6.57
N ILE A 256 9.23 -9.85 7.29
CA ILE A 256 9.04 -9.84 8.75
C ILE A 256 10.35 -9.48 9.46
N ARG A 257 11.44 -10.17 9.14
CA ARG A 257 12.76 -9.89 9.70
C ARG A 257 13.24 -8.49 9.38
N TYR A 258 13.07 -8.06 8.13
CA TYR A 258 13.41 -6.71 7.69
C TYR A 258 12.67 -5.65 8.50
N ARG A 259 11.34 -5.77 8.66
CA ARG A 259 10.51 -4.82 9.42
C ARG A 259 10.89 -4.75 10.88
N ILE A 260 11.15 -5.91 11.53
CA ILE A 260 11.61 -5.94 12.92
C ILE A 260 12.97 -5.24 13.05
N GLY A 261 13.93 -5.57 12.18
CA GLY A 261 15.25 -4.94 12.18
C GLY A 261 15.16 -3.42 11.98
N LEU A 262 14.37 -2.97 11.02
CA LEU A 262 14.14 -1.54 10.76
C LEU A 262 13.50 -0.85 11.97
N GLY A 263 12.45 -1.45 12.54
CA GLY A 263 11.78 -0.89 13.72
C GLY A 263 12.72 -0.76 14.92
N VAL A 264 13.57 -1.78 15.18
CA VAL A 264 14.58 -1.72 16.23
C VAL A 264 15.62 -0.63 15.96
N ILE A 265 16.11 -0.50 14.73
CA ILE A 265 17.05 0.56 14.33
C ILE A 265 16.44 1.94 14.57
N ILE A 266 15.19 2.17 14.15
CA ILE A 266 14.51 3.45 14.38
C ILE A 266 14.40 3.74 15.89
N MET A 267 14.02 2.75 16.71
CA MET A 267 13.92 2.93 18.16
C MET A 267 15.27 3.29 18.77
N LEU A 268 16.35 2.64 18.38
CA LEU A 268 17.70 2.95 18.86
C LEU A 268 18.12 4.37 18.46
N LEU A 269 17.88 4.79 17.22
CA LEU A 269 18.20 6.13 16.74
C LEU A 269 17.40 7.22 17.50
N LEU A 270 16.14 6.94 17.83
CA LEU A 270 15.30 7.83 18.65
C LEU A 270 15.80 7.90 20.11
N MET A 271 16.16 6.76 20.70
CA MET A 271 16.68 6.69 22.08
C MET A 271 18.01 7.41 22.24
N THR A 272 18.88 7.35 21.23
CA THR A 272 20.17 8.06 21.22
C THR A 272 20.07 9.54 20.87
N GLY A 273 18.89 10.02 20.46
CA GLY A 273 18.70 11.39 19.99
C GLY A 273 19.32 11.68 18.61
N ALA A 274 19.76 10.65 17.89
CA ALA A 274 20.34 10.79 16.55
C ALA A 274 19.30 11.26 15.51
N ILE A 275 18.03 10.94 15.75
CA ILE A 275 16.87 11.44 14.96
C ILE A 275 15.79 11.94 15.91
N THR A 276 15.00 12.92 15.47
CA THR A 276 13.83 13.41 16.20
C THR A 276 12.59 12.58 15.90
N ALA A 277 11.65 12.49 16.83
CA ALA A 277 10.42 11.71 16.66
C ALA A 277 9.43 12.35 15.67
N ILE A 278 9.51 13.66 15.49
CA ILE A 278 8.67 14.49 14.60
C ILE A 278 9.57 15.39 13.78
#